data_585e645d129d5a1a968d451d8c2f5a57
#
_entry.id   585e645d129d5a1a968d451d8c2f5a57
#
_cell.length_a   1.000
_cell.length_b   1.000
_cell.length_c   1.000
_cell.angle_alpha   90.00
_cell.angle_beta   90.00
_cell.angle_gamma   90.00
#
_symmetry.space_group_name_H-M   'P 1'
#
loop_
_entity.id
_entity.type
_entity.pdbx_description
1 polymer ?
#
loop_
_entity_poly.entity_id
_entity_poly.type
_entity_poly.pdbx_seq_one_letter_code
_entity_poly.pdbx_strand_id
1 'polypeptide(L)'
;MNNTKKKMITIMFCALMIVTTVFMPTTANAADTNIMHKSTTAFAGAPINYNFSINRDSDLRFIVRLETRNGLRFTIKDSLLGTSLVTDSISTGDSRWNYQKKTGIFELKHDMHLEKGDYILEIAFDQDTNFEMTMDQLSLEAKLNKSSVSITKGFTDTLKVTGGKIKSCTSSNTSVATVSNKGKITAKATGTAKIKVKLTNGKTLICKVTVKPNQYTAKNITVTDTLLNTYQMKAYKATFDKKGNLVIKFKIANNGSGRITTISNLKIAVTTSNKSKIATYKKASFAVDLNSYKDKTYSITIPKSSLKMNQKNIDLRTAKIKISDANANSEL
;
A
#
# COMPACT_ATOMS: atom_id res chain seq x y z
N MET A 1 4.31 52.20 -47.82
CA MET A 1 4.55 50.75 -47.72
C MET A 1 3.36 50.17 -46.97
N ASN A 2 2.57 49.39 -47.66
CA ASN A 2 1.25 48.96 -47.19
C ASN A 2 1.29 48.10 -45.91
N ASN A 3 0.38 48.31 -45.00
CA ASN A 3 0.22 47.57 -43.73
C ASN A 3 0.21 46.03 -43.88
N THR A 4 -0.17 45.53 -45.06
CA THR A 4 -0.15 44.12 -45.42
C THR A 4 1.26 43.54 -45.53
N LYS A 5 2.24 44.31 -46.01
CA LYS A 5 3.65 43.86 -46.06
C LYS A 5 4.33 43.84 -44.72
N LYS A 6 3.94 44.74 -43.79
CA LYS A 6 4.44 44.69 -42.40
C LYS A 6 3.91 43.45 -41.64
N LYS A 7 2.66 43.07 -41.85
CA LYS A 7 2.10 41.82 -41.26
C LYS A 7 2.78 40.55 -41.80
N MET A 8 3.02 40.51 -43.11
CA MET A 8 3.76 39.37 -43.70
C MET A 8 5.21 39.22 -43.25
N ILE A 9 5.90 40.33 -43.02
CA ILE A 9 7.29 40.30 -42.52
C ILE A 9 7.34 39.85 -41.07
N THR A 10 6.37 40.23 -40.24
CA THR A 10 6.29 39.77 -38.84
C THR A 10 5.99 38.26 -38.76
N ILE A 11 5.13 37.73 -39.64
CA ILE A 11 4.81 36.30 -39.69
C ILE A 11 6.02 35.48 -40.17
N MET A 12 6.84 36.01 -41.07
CA MET A 12 8.03 35.30 -41.62
C MET A 12 9.20 35.26 -40.63
N PHE A 13 9.30 36.23 -39.69
CA PHE A 13 10.33 36.19 -38.64
C PHE A 13 10.00 35.32 -37.45
N CYS A 14 8.72 35.10 -37.13
CA CYS A 14 8.31 34.16 -36.08
C CYS A 14 8.50 32.68 -36.47
N ALA A 15 8.56 32.36 -37.75
CA ALA A 15 8.73 30.97 -38.21
C ALA A 15 10.18 30.45 -38.10
N LEU A 16 11.18 31.30 -37.75
CA LEU A 16 12.59 30.93 -37.77
C LEU A 16 13.29 31.01 -36.40
N MET A 17 12.56 31.13 -35.31
CA MET A 17 13.11 30.88 -33.98
C MET A 17 12.49 29.61 -33.38
N ILE A 18 12.69 28.46 -34.00
CA ILE A 18 12.72 27.22 -33.28
C ILE A 18 14.05 27.20 -32.54
N VAL A 19 14.11 27.90 -31.40
CA VAL A 19 15.15 27.65 -30.41
C VAL A 19 14.84 26.27 -29.87
N THR A 20 15.58 25.28 -30.32
CA THR A 20 15.69 23.98 -29.65
C THR A 20 16.31 24.23 -28.29
N THR A 21 15.52 24.72 -27.34
CA THR A 21 15.88 24.62 -25.94
C THR A 21 15.80 23.14 -25.58
N VAL A 22 16.96 22.51 -25.58
CA VAL A 22 17.15 21.21 -24.95
C VAL A 22 16.76 21.39 -23.48
N PHE A 23 15.54 21.03 -23.17
CA PHE A 23 15.09 20.95 -21.81
C PHE A 23 15.84 19.78 -21.16
N MET A 24 16.82 20.06 -20.33
CA MET A 24 17.40 19.05 -19.45
C MET A 24 16.35 18.73 -18.38
N PRO A 25 15.87 17.47 -18.30
CA PRO A 25 14.93 17.10 -17.25
C PRO A 25 15.65 17.14 -15.90
N THR A 26 15.16 17.96 -15.00
CA THR A 26 15.55 17.91 -13.60
C THR A 26 14.98 16.63 -12.99
N THR A 27 15.89 15.75 -12.56
CA THR A 27 15.66 14.52 -11.76
C THR A 27 14.69 13.50 -12.37
N ALA A 28 15.26 12.38 -12.82
CA ALA A 28 14.55 11.24 -13.40
C ALA A 28 13.63 10.53 -12.38
N ASN A 29 12.43 11.03 -12.24
CA ASN A 29 11.27 10.18 -11.99
C ASN A 29 10.99 9.40 -13.29
N ALA A 30 10.35 8.22 -13.20
CA ALA A 30 9.93 7.50 -14.40
C ALA A 30 9.34 8.52 -15.37
N ALA A 31 9.93 8.62 -16.57
CA ALA A 31 9.63 9.72 -17.47
C ALA A 31 8.12 9.79 -17.73
N ASP A 32 7.54 10.97 -17.49
CA ASP A 32 6.20 11.28 -17.94
C ASP A 32 6.15 11.03 -19.44
N THR A 33 5.11 10.36 -19.92
CA THR A 33 4.99 10.07 -21.34
C THR A 33 4.25 11.22 -21.99
N ASN A 34 4.93 11.95 -22.88
CA ASN A 34 4.26 12.97 -23.68
C ASN A 34 3.23 12.32 -24.59
N ILE A 35 1.96 12.69 -24.41
CA ILE A 35 0.84 12.21 -25.24
C ILE A 35 0.66 13.14 -26.43
N MET A 36 0.85 14.46 -26.23
CA MET A 36 0.59 15.46 -27.24
C MET A 36 1.52 16.64 -27.03
N HIS A 37 2.09 17.11 -28.15
CA HIS A 37 2.80 18.39 -28.23
C HIS A 37 2.27 19.11 -29.47
N LYS A 38 1.80 20.34 -29.33
CA LYS A 38 1.31 21.19 -30.41
C LYS A 38 1.83 22.60 -30.25
N SER A 39 2.19 23.20 -31.37
CA SER A 39 2.57 24.62 -31.46
C SER A 39 1.90 25.18 -32.71
N THR A 40 1.05 26.20 -32.55
CA THR A 40 0.28 26.78 -33.65
C THR A 40 -0.27 28.15 -33.27
N THR A 41 -0.87 28.83 -34.24
CA THR A 41 -1.64 30.06 -34.05
C THR A 41 -3.10 29.72 -33.83
N ALA A 42 -3.73 30.32 -32.85
CA ALA A 42 -5.16 30.29 -32.60
C ALA A 42 -5.77 31.64 -32.97
N PHE A 43 -6.97 31.62 -33.53
CA PHE A 43 -7.78 32.81 -33.78
C PHE A 43 -8.82 32.99 -32.68
N ALA A 44 -9.11 34.23 -32.33
CA ALA A 44 -10.03 34.60 -31.27
C ALA A 44 -11.39 33.89 -31.40
N GLY A 45 -11.78 33.20 -30.34
CA GLY A 45 -13.07 32.50 -30.24
C GLY A 45 -13.20 31.23 -31.10
N ALA A 46 -12.24 30.93 -31.99
CA ALA A 46 -12.29 29.75 -32.85
C ALA A 46 -11.75 28.52 -32.08
N PRO A 47 -12.58 27.46 -31.88
CA PRO A 47 -12.10 26.26 -31.18
C PRO A 47 -11.20 25.43 -32.09
N ILE A 48 -10.14 24.89 -31.50
CA ILE A 48 -9.24 23.93 -32.14
C ILE A 48 -9.43 22.58 -31.44
N ASN A 49 -9.56 21.51 -32.22
CA ASN A 49 -9.79 20.17 -31.72
C ASN A 49 -8.56 19.29 -31.96
N TYR A 50 -8.19 18.52 -30.93
CA TYR A 50 -7.10 17.55 -30.97
C TYR A 50 -7.56 16.20 -30.41
N ASN A 51 -7.42 15.14 -31.21
CA ASN A 51 -7.69 13.78 -30.75
C ASN A 51 -6.47 13.22 -30.02
N PHE A 52 -6.70 12.49 -28.94
CA PHE A 52 -5.67 11.76 -28.21
C PHE A 52 -6.23 10.52 -27.52
N SER A 53 -5.35 9.57 -27.19
CA SER A 53 -5.73 8.31 -26.54
C SER A 53 -4.89 8.09 -25.29
N ILE A 54 -5.50 7.53 -24.25
CA ILE A 54 -4.82 7.04 -23.06
C ILE A 54 -5.02 5.54 -22.94
N ASN A 55 -3.91 4.81 -22.76
CA ASN A 55 -3.91 3.35 -22.75
C ASN A 55 -4.14 2.74 -21.35
N ARG A 56 -4.27 3.56 -20.31
CA ARG A 56 -4.55 3.20 -18.90
C ARG A 56 -5.06 4.42 -18.16
N ASP A 57 -5.83 4.22 -17.08
CA ASP A 57 -6.24 5.27 -16.15
C ASP A 57 -4.99 6.03 -15.66
N SER A 58 -5.03 7.34 -15.73
CA SER A 58 -3.83 8.16 -15.51
C SER A 58 -4.15 9.57 -15.05
N ASP A 59 -3.24 10.09 -14.24
CA ASP A 59 -3.16 11.52 -14.03
C ASP A 59 -2.41 12.13 -15.22
N LEU A 60 -2.97 13.22 -15.75
CA LEU A 60 -2.44 13.97 -16.89
C LEU A 60 -2.07 15.37 -16.43
N ARG A 61 -1.05 15.93 -17.06
CA ARG A 61 -0.70 17.33 -16.95
C ARG A 61 -0.84 18.01 -18.30
N PHE A 62 -1.78 18.93 -18.39
CA PHE A 62 -1.96 19.83 -19.53
C PHE A 62 -1.20 21.13 -19.26
N ILE A 63 -0.34 21.53 -20.18
CA ILE A 63 0.47 22.74 -20.09
C ILE A 63 0.22 23.58 -21.32
N VAL A 64 -0.10 24.86 -21.13
CA VAL A 64 -0.20 25.84 -22.21
C VAL A 64 0.82 26.96 -21.96
N ARG A 65 1.53 27.34 -23.00
CA ARG A 65 2.55 28.40 -22.98
C ARG A 65 2.24 29.48 -23.99
N LEU A 66 2.31 30.74 -23.56
CA LEU A 66 1.98 31.92 -24.35
C LEU A 66 3.04 33.02 -24.10
N GLU A 67 3.29 33.86 -25.10
CA GLU A 67 4.12 35.07 -24.94
C GLU A 67 3.40 36.14 -24.13
N THR A 68 2.10 36.22 -24.26
CA THR A 68 1.23 37.14 -23.52
C THR A 68 0.08 36.41 -22.87
N ARG A 69 -0.37 36.89 -21.69
CA ARG A 69 -1.56 36.29 -21.06
C ARG A 69 -2.77 36.42 -21.97
N ASN A 70 -3.53 35.36 -22.06
CA ASN A 70 -4.77 35.31 -22.83
C ASN A 70 -5.83 34.57 -22.01
N GLY A 71 -7.11 34.91 -22.22
CA GLY A 71 -8.19 34.06 -21.77
C GLY A 71 -8.25 32.80 -22.61
N LEU A 72 -8.43 31.66 -21.98
CA LEU A 72 -8.59 30.39 -22.71
C LEU A 72 -9.70 29.55 -22.07
N ARG A 73 -10.39 28.81 -22.92
CA ARG A 73 -11.30 27.73 -22.51
C ARG A 73 -10.83 26.45 -23.10
N PHE A 74 -10.89 25.37 -22.33
CA PHE A 74 -10.69 24.05 -22.88
C PHE A 74 -11.73 23.08 -22.35
N THR A 75 -12.05 22.07 -23.16
CA THR A 75 -12.96 20.99 -22.82
C THR A 75 -12.35 19.67 -23.30
N ILE A 76 -12.35 18.66 -22.44
CA ILE A 76 -12.04 17.29 -22.84
C ILE A 76 -13.33 16.52 -22.92
N LYS A 77 -13.57 15.92 -24.08
CA LYS A 77 -14.78 15.14 -24.39
C LYS A 77 -14.39 13.68 -24.64
N ASP A 78 -15.24 12.77 -24.24
CA ASP A 78 -15.18 11.40 -24.74
C ASP A 78 -15.39 11.39 -26.26
N SER A 79 -14.51 10.74 -27.01
CA SER A 79 -14.55 10.79 -28.48
C SER A 79 -15.73 10.04 -29.09
N LEU A 80 -16.26 9.04 -28.38
CA LEU A 80 -17.40 8.21 -28.85
C LEU A 80 -18.74 8.83 -28.46
N LEU A 81 -18.84 9.29 -27.20
CA LEU A 81 -20.10 9.77 -26.62
C LEU A 81 -20.30 11.28 -26.81
N GLY A 82 -19.21 12.01 -27.09
CA GLY A 82 -19.23 13.48 -27.18
C GLY A 82 -19.49 14.19 -25.86
N THR A 83 -19.55 13.45 -24.75
CA THR A 83 -19.80 13.99 -23.40
C THR A 83 -18.59 14.73 -22.88
N SER A 84 -18.79 15.94 -22.33
CA SER A 84 -17.73 16.72 -21.70
C SER A 84 -17.40 16.14 -20.34
N LEU A 85 -16.12 15.78 -20.13
CA LEU A 85 -15.62 15.20 -18.90
C LEU A 85 -14.88 16.23 -18.04
N VAL A 86 -14.12 17.10 -18.68
CA VAL A 86 -13.38 18.20 -18.04
C VAL A 86 -13.67 19.46 -18.84
N THR A 87 -14.03 20.52 -18.16
CA THR A 87 -14.18 21.87 -18.76
C THR A 87 -13.60 22.88 -17.80
N ASP A 88 -12.77 23.79 -18.30
CA ASP A 88 -12.21 24.88 -17.52
C ASP A 88 -12.15 26.16 -18.39
N SER A 89 -12.28 27.30 -17.71
CA SER A 89 -12.20 28.63 -18.31
C SER A 89 -11.25 29.49 -17.47
N ILE A 90 -10.22 30.02 -18.10
CA ILE A 90 -9.13 30.73 -17.47
C ILE A 90 -9.08 32.14 -18.06
N SER A 91 -9.30 33.16 -17.23
CA SER A 91 -9.19 34.55 -17.66
C SER A 91 -7.72 35.01 -17.76
N THR A 92 -7.50 36.13 -18.44
CA THR A 92 -6.18 36.77 -18.52
C THR A 92 -5.58 37.12 -17.17
N GLY A 93 -6.43 37.44 -16.18
CA GLY A 93 -6.05 37.76 -14.80
C GLY A 93 -5.90 36.58 -13.86
N ASP A 94 -6.16 35.36 -14.34
CA ASP A 94 -6.14 34.15 -13.49
C ASP A 94 -4.75 33.94 -12.85
N SER A 95 -4.73 33.66 -11.56
CA SER A 95 -3.51 33.44 -10.77
C SER A 95 -2.73 32.17 -11.17
N ARG A 96 -3.35 31.26 -11.90
CA ARG A 96 -2.70 30.06 -12.43
C ARG A 96 -1.69 30.35 -13.54
N TRP A 97 -1.75 31.53 -14.18
CA TRP A 97 -0.73 31.98 -15.13
C TRP A 97 0.59 32.28 -14.41
N ASN A 98 1.61 31.48 -14.64
CA ASN A 98 2.94 31.63 -14.07
C ASN A 98 3.93 32.21 -15.10
N TYR A 99 4.48 33.40 -14.83
CA TYR A 99 5.46 34.03 -15.69
C TYR A 99 6.86 33.44 -15.47
N GLN A 100 7.43 32.88 -16.52
CA GLN A 100 8.76 32.29 -16.55
C GLN A 100 9.81 33.35 -16.91
N LYS A 101 10.45 33.98 -15.92
CA LYS A 101 11.43 35.08 -16.11
C LYS A 101 12.57 34.77 -17.10
N LYS A 102 13.00 33.51 -17.20
CA LYS A 102 14.11 33.11 -18.10
C LYS A 102 13.69 33.08 -19.55
N THR A 103 12.46 32.81 -19.87
CA THR A 103 11.98 32.64 -21.26
C THR A 103 11.03 33.75 -21.69
N GLY A 104 10.54 34.57 -20.77
CA GLY A 104 9.55 35.59 -21.07
C GLY A 104 8.13 35.04 -21.33
N ILE A 105 7.88 33.78 -21.00
CA ILE A 105 6.66 33.05 -21.36
C ILE A 105 5.73 32.92 -20.14
N PHE A 106 4.44 33.05 -20.36
CA PHE A 106 3.42 32.67 -19.41
C PHE A 106 3.08 31.20 -19.56
N GLU A 107 3.11 30.44 -18.49
CA GLU A 107 2.80 29.03 -18.45
C GLU A 107 1.58 28.77 -17.54
N LEU A 108 0.60 28.05 -18.08
CA LEU A 108 -0.54 27.50 -17.34
C LEU A 108 -0.33 25.99 -17.20
N LYS A 109 -0.59 25.45 -15.99
CA LYS A 109 -0.62 24.02 -15.73
C LYS A 109 -1.98 23.62 -15.19
N HIS A 110 -2.55 22.55 -15.74
CA HIS A 110 -3.78 21.95 -15.27
C HIS A 110 -3.60 20.45 -15.16
N ASP A 111 -3.72 19.92 -13.94
CA ASP A 111 -3.64 18.49 -13.66
C ASP A 111 -5.07 17.91 -13.61
N MET A 112 -5.28 16.76 -14.23
CA MET A 112 -6.57 16.08 -14.30
C MET A 112 -6.40 14.58 -14.28
N HIS A 113 -7.45 13.84 -13.93
CA HIS A 113 -7.50 12.38 -14.03
C HIS A 113 -8.45 11.96 -15.14
N LEU A 114 -7.99 11.09 -16.03
CA LEU A 114 -8.86 10.45 -17.05
C LEU A 114 -8.66 8.93 -17.00
N GLU A 115 -9.75 8.21 -17.29
CA GLU A 115 -9.72 6.76 -17.46
C GLU A 115 -9.07 6.38 -18.80
N LYS A 116 -8.81 5.10 -19.01
CA LYS A 116 -8.36 4.59 -20.31
C LYS A 116 -9.44 4.87 -21.38
N GLY A 117 -9.08 5.52 -22.48
CA GLY A 117 -10.04 5.86 -23.52
C GLY A 117 -9.47 6.74 -24.63
N ASP A 118 -10.34 7.10 -25.56
CA ASP A 118 -10.09 8.02 -26.67
C ASP A 118 -10.83 9.34 -26.42
N TYR A 119 -10.16 10.46 -26.62
CA TYR A 119 -10.63 11.78 -26.20
C TYR A 119 -10.42 12.84 -27.27
N ILE A 120 -11.20 13.90 -27.17
CA ILE A 120 -11.04 15.12 -27.94
C ILE A 120 -10.76 16.25 -26.96
N LEU A 121 -9.62 16.92 -27.11
CA LEU A 121 -9.35 18.22 -26.47
C LEU A 121 -9.82 19.32 -27.42
N GLU A 122 -10.80 20.09 -26.97
CA GLU A 122 -11.22 21.34 -27.61
C GLU A 122 -10.62 22.50 -26.84
N ILE A 123 -9.90 23.40 -27.50
CA ILE A 123 -9.29 24.59 -26.89
C ILE A 123 -9.62 25.83 -27.72
N ALA A 124 -9.96 26.94 -27.05
CA ALA A 124 -10.22 28.23 -27.68
C ALA A 124 -9.61 29.36 -26.84
N PHE A 125 -9.18 30.41 -27.48
CA PHE A 125 -8.57 31.60 -26.87
C PHE A 125 -9.46 32.84 -27.10
N ASP A 126 -9.41 33.80 -26.20
CA ASP A 126 -10.20 35.03 -26.30
C ASP A 126 -9.62 36.01 -27.34
N GLN A 127 -8.33 35.92 -27.63
CA GLN A 127 -7.64 36.76 -28.61
C GLN A 127 -6.72 35.91 -29.51
N ASP A 128 -6.39 36.43 -30.70
CA ASP A 128 -5.42 35.77 -31.59
C ASP A 128 -4.08 35.58 -30.84
N THR A 129 -3.56 34.38 -30.88
CA THR A 129 -2.32 34.08 -30.16
C THR A 129 -1.56 32.90 -30.76
N ASN A 130 -0.25 32.97 -30.67
CA ASN A 130 0.59 31.79 -30.84
C ASN A 130 0.68 31.05 -29.50
N PHE A 131 0.50 29.76 -29.53
CA PHE A 131 0.63 28.95 -28.33
C PHE A 131 1.40 27.65 -28.56
N GLU A 132 2.03 27.20 -27.51
CA GLU A 132 2.55 25.86 -27.39
C GLU A 132 1.77 25.15 -26.30
N MET A 133 1.36 23.91 -26.55
CA MET A 133 0.77 23.08 -25.52
C MET A 133 1.40 21.68 -25.48
N THR A 134 1.44 21.13 -24.31
CA THR A 134 1.79 19.72 -24.09
C THR A 134 0.74 19.06 -23.19
N MET A 135 0.52 17.77 -23.42
CA MET A 135 -0.22 16.92 -22.53
C MET A 135 0.65 15.73 -22.18
N ASP A 136 0.99 15.62 -20.90
CA ASP A 136 1.88 14.58 -20.40
C ASP A 136 1.09 13.62 -19.52
N GLN A 137 1.21 12.34 -19.80
CA GLN A 137 0.72 11.28 -18.90
C GLN A 137 1.72 11.15 -17.75
N LEU A 138 1.27 11.51 -16.54
CA LEU A 138 2.13 11.49 -15.36
C LEU A 138 2.45 10.05 -14.99
N SER A 139 3.70 9.80 -14.67
CA SER A 139 4.10 8.52 -14.14
C SER A 139 3.58 8.40 -12.71
N LEU A 140 2.91 7.30 -12.40
CA LEU A 140 2.55 6.99 -11.02
C LEU A 140 3.82 6.92 -10.17
N GLU A 141 3.82 7.64 -9.04
CA GLU A 141 4.93 7.52 -8.11
C GLU A 141 5.09 6.07 -7.66
N ALA A 142 6.27 5.53 -7.88
CA ALA A 142 6.53 4.13 -7.54
C ALA A 142 6.49 3.94 -6.02
N LYS A 143 5.59 3.06 -5.55
CA LYS A 143 5.37 2.75 -4.13
C LYS A 143 5.31 1.24 -3.89
N LEU A 144 5.77 0.82 -2.71
CA LEU A 144 5.51 -0.52 -2.21
C LEU A 144 4.15 -0.56 -1.51
N ASN A 145 3.44 -1.67 -1.63
CA ASN A 145 2.22 -1.93 -0.84
C ASN A 145 2.48 -1.99 0.67
N LYS A 146 3.76 -2.18 1.09
CA LYS A 146 4.19 -2.25 2.48
C LYS A 146 5.61 -1.67 2.61
N SER A 147 5.79 -0.64 3.43
CA SER A 147 7.12 -0.11 3.81
C SER A 147 7.77 -0.93 4.93
N SER A 148 6.95 -1.65 5.70
CA SER A 148 7.39 -2.60 6.73
C SER A 148 6.44 -3.78 6.82
N VAL A 149 6.98 -4.95 7.20
CA VAL A 149 6.20 -6.18 7.39
C VAL A 149 6.75 -7.01 8.54
N SER A 150 5.84 -7.63 9.30
CA SER A 150 6.17 -8.58 10.36
C SER A 150 5.70 -9.97 9.95
N ILE A 151 6.64 -10.86 9.66
CA ILE A 151 6.37 -12.23 9.17
C ILE A 151 6.73 -13.24 10.25
N THR A 152 5.91 -14.28 10.40
CA THR A 152 6.23 -15.42 11.28
C THR A 152 7.31 -16.28 10.65
N LYS A 153 8.30 -16.74 11.41
CA LYS A 153 9.33 -17.68 10.96
C LYS A 153 8.68 -18.89 10.26
N GLY A 154 9.16 -19.22 9.07
CA GLY A 154 8.63 -20.31 8.22
C GLY A 154 7.53 -19.88 7.25
N PHE A 155 7.01 -18.64 7.34
CA PHE A 155 5.96 -18.12 6.47
C PHE A 155 6.50 -17.17 5.41
N THR A 156 5.64 -16.81 4.48
CA THR A 156 5.96 -15.92 3.35
C THR A 156 5.02 -14.73 3.32
N ASP A 157 5.48 -13.63 2.73
CA ASP A 157 4.66 -12.48 2.34
C ASP A 157 5.11 -11.97 0.97
N THR A 158 4.32 -11.12 0.33
CA THR A 158 4.64 -10.63 -1.01
C THR A 158 4.57 -9.11 -1.05
N LEU A 159 5.66 -8.49 -1.52
CA LEU A 159 5.70 -7.09 -1.87
C LEU A 159 5.13 -6.90 -3.27
N LYS A 160 4.29 -5.89 -3.43
CA LYS A 160 3.78 -5.42 -4.71
C LYS A 160 4.24 -3.99 -4.92
N VAL A 161 4.53 -3.64 -6.16
CA VAL A 161 4.90 -2.29 -6.57
C VAL A 161 3.75 -1.71 -7.39
N THR A 162 3.39 -0.48 -7.10
CA THR A 162 2.52 0.37 -7.95
C THR A 162 3.39 1.45 -8.56
N GLY A 163 3.11 1.88 -9.79
CA GLY A 163 3.87 2.94 -10.46
C GLY A 163 5.27 2.53 -10.94
N GLY A 164 5.52 1.22 -11.13
CA GLY A 164 6.79 0.74 -11.66
C GLY A 164 6.87 -0.77 -11.80
N LYS A 165 7.90 -1.24 -12.50
CA LYS A 165 8.18 -2.69 -12.67
C LYS A 165 9.42 -3.08 -11.87
N ILE A 166 9.36 -4.21 -11.16
CA ILE A 166 10.49 -4.74 -10.41
C ILE A 166 11.57 -5.24 -11.41
N LYS A 167 12.80 -4.74 -11.27
CA LYS A 167 13.99 -5.22 -11.97
C LYS A 167 14.66 -6.33 -11.16
N SER A 168 14.87 -6.09 -9.85
CA SER A 168 15.50 -7.06 -8.95
C SER A 168 15.12 -6.78 -7.49
N CYS A 169 15.21 -7.82 -6.66
CA CYS A 169 15.04 -7.71 -5.21
C CYS A 169 16.25 -8.30 -4.49
N THR A 170 16.72 -7.64 -3.43
CA THR A 170 17.81 -8.10 -2.60
C THR A 170 17.48 -7.97 -1.13
N SER A 171 18.01 -8.90 -0.31
CA SER A 171 17.89 -8.86 1.15
C SER A 171 19.21 -8.47 1.79
N SER A 172 19.17 -7.58 2.77
CA SER A 172 20.36 -7.22 3.55
C SER A 172 20.83 -8.34 4.49
N ASN A 173 19.96 -9.33 4.74
CA ASN A 173 20.30 -10.48 5.60
C ASN A 173 19.48 -11.70 5.14
N THR A 174 20.11 -12.54 4.32
CA THR A 174 19.49 -13.73 3.74
C THR A 174 19.32 -14.89 4.71
N SER A 175 20.01 -14.87 5.86
CA SER A 175 19.79 -15.84 6.93
C SER A 175 18.48 -15.55 7.70
N VAL A 176 18.06 -14.29 7.78
CA VAL A 176 16.79 -13.87 8.40
C VAL A 176 15.62 -13.98 7.42
N ALA A 177 15.76 -13.39 6.23
CA ALA A 177 14.73 -13.43 5.21
C ALA A 177 15.35 -13.40 3.80
N THR A 178 14.82 -14.20 2.89
CA THR A 178 15.14 -14.13 1.46
C THR A 178 13.98 -13.49 0.69
N VAL A 179 14.26 -12.99 -0.50
CA VAL A 179 13.26 -12.42 -1.40
C VAL A 179 13.50 -12.92 -2.82
N SER A 180 12.42 -13.25 -3.56
CA SER A 180 12.49 -13.56 -4.98
C SER A 180 12.40 -12.27 -5.81
N ASN A 181 12.79 -12.34 -7.10
CA ASN A 181 12.63 -11.22 -8.04
C ASN A 181 11.16 -10.82 -8.31
N LYS A 182 10.20 -11.64 -7.88
CA LYS A 182 8.76 -11.31 -7.91
C LYS A 182 8.25 -10.70 -6.60
N GLY A 183 9.16 -10.34 -5.68
CA GLY A 183 8.82 -9.71 -4.40
C GLY A 183 8.34 -10.67 -3.32
N LYS A 184 8.35 -12.01 -3.53
CA LYS A 184 7.97 -12.99 -2.50
C LYS A 184 9.08 -13.10 -1.45
N ILE A 185 8.76 -12.72 -0.20
CA ILE A 185 9.64 -12.81 0.96
C ILE A 185 9.42 -14.16 1.65
N THR A 186 10.50 -14.82 2.05
CA THR A 186 10.48 -16.05 2.88
C THR A 186 11.21 -15.79 4.19
N ALA A 187 10.51 -15.93 5.31
CA ALA A 187 11.04 -15.71 6.65
C ALA A 187 11.77 -16.99 7.17
N LYS A 188 13.10 -16.93 7.32
CA LYS A 188 13.93 -18.08 7.69
C LYS A 188 14.26 -18.15 9.18
N ALA A 189 14.74 -17.05 9.75
CA ALA A 189 15.12 -16.98 11.16
C ALA A 189 14.60 -15.68 11.78
N THR A 190 14.41 -15.67 13.10
CA THR A 190 14.02 -14.46 13.84
C THR A 190 15.09 -13.37 13.71
N GLY A 191 14.63 -12.14 13.56
CA GLY A 191 15.52 -10.99 13.35
C GLY A 191 14.92 -9.97 12.41
N THR A 192 15.76 -9.07 11.89
CA THR A 192 15.37 -8.02 10.95
C THR A 192 16.20 -8.08 9.68
N ALA A 193 15.60 -7.72 8.57
CA ALA A 193 16.26 -7.53 7.28
C ALA A 193 15.61 -6.34 6.54
N LYS A 194 16.39 -5.67 5.67
CA LYS A 194 15.89 -4.68 4.73
C LYS A 194 15.82 -5.33 3.35
N ILE A 195 14.64 -5.32 2.74
CA ILE A 195 14.47 -5.75 1.35
C ILE A 195 14.58 -4.51 0.47
N LYS A 196 15.56 -4.50 -0.44
CA LYS A 196 15.72 -3.48 -1.48
C LYS A 196 15.06 -3.99 -2.76
N VAL A 197 14.12 -3.22 -3.29
CA VAL A 197 13.43 -3.51 -4.56
C VAL A 197 13.89 -2.47 -5.57
N LYS A 198 14.75 -2.88 -6.51
CA LYS A 198 15.22 -2.03 -7.61
C LYS A 198 14.22 -2.13 -8.77
N LEU A 199 13.79 -0.99 -9.27
CA LEU A 199 12.85 -0.87 -10.38
C LEU A 199 13.58 -0.74 -11.72
N THR A 200 12.86 -0.98 -12.81
CA THR A 200 13.41 -0.83 -14.19
C THR A 200 13.82 0.59 -14.50
N ASN A 201 13.18 1.59 -13.89
CA ASN A 201 13.54 3.01 -14.02
C ASN A 201 14.70 3.45 -13.11
N GLY A 202 15.39 2.53 -12.43
CA GLY A 202 16.53 2.83 -11.55
C GLY A 202 16.17 3.18 -10.11
N LYS A 203 14.90 3.55 -9.80
CA LYS A 203 14.45 3.86 -8.43
C LYS A 203 14.57 2.62 -7.54
N THR A 204 14.94 2.82 -6.28
CA THR A 204 15.03 1.76 -5.28
C THR A 204 14.05 2.04 -4.15
N LEU A 205 13.21 1.05 -3.87
CA LEU A 205 12.26 1.07 -2.75
C LEU A 205 12.75 0.12 -1.65
N ILE A 206 12.43 0.43 -0.41
CA ILE A 206 12.91 -0.35 0.75
C ILE A 206 11.72 -0.78 1.60
N CYS A 207 11.70 -2.07 1.98
CA CYS A 207 10.78 -2.61 2.97
C CYS A 207 11.57 -3.17 4.15
N LYS A 208 11.21 -2.78 5.39
CA LYS A 208 11.75 -3.35 6.63
C LYS A 208 11.00 -4.64 6.96
N VAL A 209 11.71 -5.75 7.01
CA VAL A 209 11.16 -7.06 7.38
C VAL A 209 11.57 -7.39 8.80
N THR A 210 10.60 -7.75 9.64
CA THR A 210 10.84 -8.29 10.99
C THR A 210 10.31 -9.72 11.04
N VAL A 211 11.18 -10.68 11.22
CA VAL A 211 10.78 -12.08 11.38
C VAL A 211 10.64 -12.37 12.89
N LYS A 212 9.45 -12.81 13.27
CA LYS A 212 9.10 -13.16 14.65
C LYS A 212 8.98 -14.68 14.82
N PRO A 213 9.21 -15.21 16.04
CA PRO A 213 9.05 -16.63 16.30
C PRO A 213 7.59 -17.08 16.06
N ASN A 214 7.41 -18.31 15.62
CA ASN A 214 6.07 -18.93 15.52
C ASN A 214 5.58 -19.32 16.92
N GLN A 215 5.02 -18.34 17.62
CA GLN A 215 4.61 -18.47 19.01
C GLN A 215 3.35 -17.66 19.27
N TYR A 216 2.36 -18.27 19.93
CA TYR A 216 1.26 -17.55 20.56
C TYR A 216 1.74 -16.87 21.83
N THR A 217 1.34 -15.63 22.05
CA THR A 217 1.56 -14.90 23.29
C THR A 217 0.33 -14.04 23.56
N ALA A 218 -0.29 -14.20 24.71
CA ALA A 218 -1.40 -13.35 25.13
C ALA A 218 -0.85 -11.95 25.48
N LYS A 219 -1.49 -10.90 24.97
CA LYS A 219 -1.05 -9.52 25.20
C LYS A 219 -1.26 -9.02 26.62
N ASN A 220 -2.31 -9.49 27.32
CA ASN A 220 -2.60 -9.11 28.70
C ASN A 220 -3.07 -10.34 29.47
N ILE A 221 -2.36 -10.70 30.53
CA ILE A 221 -2.75 -11.71 31.51
C ILE A 221 -3.40 -10.99 32.68
N THR A 222 -4.42 -10.21 32.41
CA THR A 222 -5.23 -9.64 33.48
C THR A 222 -6.31 -10.65 33.82
N VAL A 223 -6.25 -11.16 35.03
CA VAL A 223 -7.31 -11.94 35.67
C VAL A 223 -8.37 -10.91 36.05
N THR A 224 -9.42 -10.78 35.26
CA THR A 224 -10.54 -9.90 35.63
C THR A 224 -11.44 -10.64 36.57
N ASP A 225 -11.58 -10.07 37.73
CA ASP A 225 -12.48 -10.50 38.80
C ASP A 225 -13.92 -10.39 38.32
N THR A 226 -14.61 -11.51 38.20
CA THR A 226 -16.06 -11.53 38.12
C THR A 226 -16.58 -12.18 39.41
N LEU A 227 -17.41 -11.48 40.11
CA LEU A 227 -17.99 -11.77 41.43
C LEU A 227 -18.63 -13.17 41.63
N LEU A 228 -18.55 -14.06 40.63
CA LEU A 228 -19.16 -15.40 40.66
C LEU A 228 -18.18 -16.54 40.28
N ASN A 229 -16.90 -16.25 39.95
CA ASN A 229 -15.94 -17.29 39.58
C ASN A 229 -14.83 -17.38 40.64
N THR A 230 -14.86 -18.45 41.41
CA THR A 230 -13.84 -18.77 42.40
C THR A 230 -12.46 -19.06 41.78
N TYR A 231 -12.37 -19.17 40.45
CA TYR A 231 -11.10 -19.38 39.75
C TYR A 231 -11.17 -18.84 38.32
N GLN A 232 -9.98 -18.58 37.77
CA GLN A 232 -9.84 -18.14 36.38
C GLN A 232 -8.74 -18.93 35.69
N MET A 233 -8.89 -19.15 34.37
CA MET A 233 -7.89 -19.85 33.55
C MET A 233 -7.59 -19.07 32.27
N LYS A 234 -6.30 -18.91 31.95
CA LYS A 234 -5.88 -18.22 30.73
C LYS A 234 -4.63 -18.83 30.11
N ALA A 235 -4.73 -19.22 28.84
CA ALA A 235 -3.57 -19.56 28.04
C ALA A 235 -2.75 -18.29 27.73
N TYR A 236 -1.46 -18.29 28.00
CA TYR A 236 -0.61 -17.14 27.75
C TYR A 236 0.53 -17.39 26.76
N LYS A 237 0.90 -18.66 26.53
CA LYS A 237 1.93 -19.01 25.57
C LYS A 237 1.60 -20.34 24.90
N ALA A 238 1.84 -20.45 23.60
CA ALA A 238 1.90 -21.72 22.89
C ALA A 238 3.04 -21.74 21.90
N THR A 239 3.73 -22.87 21.82
CA THR A 239 4.89 -23.07 20.94
C THR A 239 4.89 -24.50 20.43
N PHE A 240 5.62 -24.79 19.36
CA PHE A 240 5.95 -26.16 18.99
C PHE A 240 7.28 -26.55 19.66
N ASP A 241 7.34 -27.76 20.20
CA ASP A 241 8.60 -28.36 20.69
C ASP A 241 9.43 -28.90 19.49
N LYS A 242 10.62 -29.45 19.79
CA LYS A 242 11.52 -30.02 18.76
C LYS A 242 10.91 -31.19 18.00
N LYS A 243 9.96 -31.92 18.61
CA LYS A 243 9.25 -33.07 18.02
C LYS A 243 8.03 -32.62 17.20
N GLY A 244 7.68 -31.34 17.26
CA GLY A 244 6.52 -30.73 16.57
C GLY A 244 5.22 -30.87 17.35
N ASN A 245 5.25 -31.24 18.61
CA ASN A 245 4.08 -31.22 19.46
C ASN A 245 3.72 -29.77 19.84
N LEU A 246 2.43 -29.49 20.00
CA LEU A 246 1.94 -28.18 20.45
C LEU A 246 1.95 -28.12 21.97
N VAL A 247 2.83 -27.31 22.52
CA VAL A 247 2.93 -27.05 23.98
C VAL A 247 2.18 -25.78 24.32
N ILE A 248 1.19 -25.86 25.20
CA ILE A 248 0.38 -24.73 25.65
C ILE A 248 0.65 -24.51 27.13
N LYS A 249 1.05 -23.29 27.48
CA LYS A 249 1.18 -22.85 28.87
C LYS A 249 -0.03 -21.98 29.22
N PHE A 250 -0.64 -22.27 30.34
CA PHE A 250 -1.79 -21.53 30.87
C PHE A 250 -1.65 -21.31 32.37
N LYS A 251 -2.28 -20.26 32.82
CA LYS A 251 -2.31 -19.89 34.24
C LYS A 251 -3.67 -20.23 34.82
N ILE A 252 -3.69 -20.78 36.01
CA ILE A 252 -4.89 -20.90 36.84
C ILE A 252 -4.71 -19.98 38.03
N ALA A 253 -5.69 -19.12 38.30
CA ALA A 253 -5.74 -18.29 39.49
C ALA A 253 -6.93 -18.77 40.34
N ASN A 254 -6.68 -19.05 41.61
CA ASN A 254 -7.71 -19.33 42.59
C ASN A 254 -8.05 -18.04 43.33
N ASN A 255 -9.23 -17.52 43.13
CA ASN A 255 -9.70 -16.30 43.76
C ASN A 255 -10.63 -16.59 44.96
N GLY A 256 -10.82 -17.87 45.30
CA GLY A 256 -11.65 -18.35 46.41
C GLY A 256 -10.87 -18.70 47.66
N SER A 257 -11.59 -18.97 48.76
CA SER A 257 -11.03 -19.32 50.05
C SER A 257 -10.64 -20.81 50.18
N GLY A 258 -11.14 -21.70 49.30
CA GLY A 258 -10.79 -23.12 49.32
C GLY A 258 -9.57 -23.45 48.44
N ARG A 259 -8.92 -24.59 48.72
CA ARG A 259 -7.82 -25.13 47.89
C ARG A 259 -8.42 -25.84 46.66
N ILE A 260 -7.98 -25.53 45.45
CA ILE A 260 -8.36 -26.24 44.23
C ILE A 260 -7.47 -27.47 44.07
N THR A 261 -8.03 -28.66 44.01
CA THR A 261 -7.34 -29.93 43.86
C THR A 261 -7.38 -30.48 42.44
N THR A 262 -8.51 -30.26 41.76
CA THR A 262 -8.70 -30.71 40.37
C THR A 262 -9.55 -29.74 39.58
N ILE A 263 -9.32 -29.75 38.26
CA ILE A 263 -10.23 -29.15 37.25
C ILE A 263 -10.86 -30.28 36.47
N SER A 264 -12.17 -30.44 36.58
CA SER A 264 -12.94 -31.41 35.78
C SER A 264 -13.33 -30.81 34.41
N ASN A 265 -13.46 -31.72 33.42
CA ASN A 265 -13.92 -31.43 32.07
C ASN A 265 -13.09 -30.32 31.33
N LEU A 266 -11.79 -30.24 31.63
CA LEU A 266 -10.92 -29.24 30.99
C LEU A 266 -10.88 -29.43 29.46
N LYS A 267 -11.25 -28.41 28.74
CA LYS A 267 -11.18 -28.36 27.27
C LYS A 267 -10.43 -27.12 26.82
N ILE A 268 -9.35 -27.34 26.04
CA ILE A 268 -8.56 -26.26 25.41
C ILE A 268 -8.66 -26.42 23.89
N ALA A 269 -9.27 -25.45 23.24
CA ALA A 269 -9.40 -25.40 21.79
C ALA A 269 -8.44 -24.38 21.19
N VAL A 270 -7.72 -24.80 20.15
CA VAL A 270 -6.81 -23.93 19.40
C VAL A 270 -7.32 -23.83 17.96
N THR A 271 -7.47 -22.60 17.48
CA THR A 271 -7.97 -22.32 16.13
C THR A 271 -7.09 -21.28 15.43
N THR A 272 -7.13 -21.25 14.10
CA THR A 272 -6.55 -20.18 13.30
C THR A 272 -7.36 -18.89 13.47
N SER A 273 -6.85 -17.78 12.93
CA SER A 273 -7.60 -16.50 12.82
C SER A 273 -8.95 -16.68 12.12
N ASN A 274 -9.01 -17.58 11.13
CA ASN A 274 -10.22 -17.89 10.35
C ASN A 274 -11.10 -18.97 10.98
N LYS A 275 -10.93 -19.23 12.30
CA LYS A 275 -11.68 -20.22 13.09
C LYS A 275 -11.48 -21.70 12.68
N SER A 276 -10.56 -22.01 11.75
CA SER A 276 -10.23 -23.41 11.42
C SER A 276 -9.55 -24.08 12.61
N LYS A 277 -9.95 -25.33 12.89
CA LYS A 277 -9.47 -26.09 14.06
C LYS A 277 -8.01 -26.51 13.86
N ILE A 278 -7.15 -26.14 14.82
CA ILE A 278 -5.76 -26.60 14.89
C ILE A 278 -5.66 -27.83 15.77
N ALA A 279 -6.17 -27.74 16.99
CA ALA A 279 -6.11 -28.82 17.98
C ALA A 279 -7.22 -28.66 19.02
N THR A 280 -7.51 -29.74 19.71
CA THR A 280 -8.32 -29.73 20.93
C THR A 280 -7.69 -30.68 21.94
N TYR A 281 -7.47 -30.17 23.15
CA TYR A 281 -7.14 -30.95 24.32
C TYR A 281 -8.38 -31.12 25.17
N LYS A 282 -8.61 -32.35 25.67
CA LYS A 282 -9.69 -32.66 26.63
C LYS A 282 -9.13 -33.52 27.75
N LYS A 283 -9.51 -33.23 28.99
CA LYS A 283 -9.17 -34.04 30.14
C LYS A 283 -10.33 -34.03 31.13
N ALA A 284 -10.80 -35.21 31.47
CA ALA A 284 -11.94 -35.36 32.40
C ALA A 284 -11.59 -34.84 33.80
N SER A 285 -10.37 -35.14 34.26
CA SER A 285 -9.86 -34.63 35.54
C SER A 285 -8.41 -34.21 35.37
N PHE A 286 -8.13 -32.92 35.56
CA PHE A 286 -6.81 -32.32 35.49
C PHE A 286 -6.36 -31.96 36.93
N ALA A 287 -5.34 -32.66 37.44
CA ALA A 287 -4.80 -32.43 38.76
C ALA A 287 -4.23 -31.03 38.89
N VAL A 288 -4.64 -30.31 39.91
CA VAL A 288 -4.19 -28.98 40.27
C VAL A 288 -3.87 -29.03 41.75
N ASP A 289 -2.93 -28.29 42.21
CA ASP A 289 -2.64 -28.11 43.62
C ASP A 289 -2.45 -26.60 43.82
N LEU A 290 -3.50 -25.91 44.22
CA LEU A 290 -3.53 -24.46 44.22
C LEU A 290 -4.30 -23.92 45.43
N ASN A 291 -3.56 -23.40 46.37
CA ASN A 291 -4.09 -22.79 47.60
C ASN A 291 -4.96 -21.55 47.27
N SER A 292 -5.75 -21.16 48.27
CA SER A 292 -6.57 -19.95 48.24
C SER A 292 -5.78 -18.73 47.87
N TYR A 293 -6.35 -17.87 47.04
CA TYR A 293 -5.76 -16.59 46.62
C TYR A 293 -4.35 -16.68 45.99
N LYS A 294 -4.05 -17.83 45.39
CA LYS A 294 -2.79 -18.06 44.67
C LYS A 294 -3.05 -18.32 43.20
N ASP A 295 -1.95 -18.18 42.43
CA ASP A 295 -1.98 -18.56 41.02
C ASP A 295 -0.79 -19.47 40.68
N LYS A 296 -0.96 -20.33 39.68
CA LYS A 296 0.07 -21.26 39.23
C LYS A 296 0.01 -21.49 37.73
N THR A 297 1.15 -21.71 37.14
CA THR A 297 1.30 -22.01 35.71
C THR A 297 1.34 -23.51 35.47
N TYR A 298 0.57 -23.95 34.51
CA TYR A 298 0.51 -25.33 34.04
C TYR A 298 0.88 -25.42 32.56
N SER A 299 1.22 -26.61 32.13
CA SER A 299 1.59 -26.87 30.75
C SER A 299 0.93 -28.17 30.28
N ILE A 300 0.39 -28.14 29.06
CA ILE A 300 -0.09 -29.36 28.37
C ILE A 300 0.66 -29.49 27.05
N THR A 301 0.78 -30.74 26.60
CA THR A 301 1.38 -31.06 25.30
C THR A 301 0.34 -31.81 24.47
N ILE A 302 0.07 -31.29 23.29
CA ILE A 302 -0.79 -31.94 22.27
C ILE A 302 0.13 -32.58 21.24
N PRO A 303 0.12 -33.90 21.08
CA PRO A 303 0.95 -34.59 20.11
C PRO A 303 0.75 -34.08 18.69
N LYS A 304 1.84 -34.06 17.91
CA LYS A 304 1.79 -33.65 16.49
C LYS A 304 0.74 -34.44 15.69
N SER A 305 0.57 -35.73 15.98
CA SER A 305 -0.42 -36.60 15.37
C SER A 305 -1.88 -36.17 15.62
N SER A 306 -2.13 -35.43 16.70
CA SER A 306 -3.46 -34.91 17.08
C SER A 306 -3.79 -33.55 16.45
N LEU A 307 -2.85 -32.94 15.74
CA LEU A 307 -3.09 -31.70 15.02
C LEU A 307 -4.00 -31.94 13.82
N LYS A 308 -4.94 -31.05 13.58
CA LYS A 308 -5.93 -31.15 12.48
C LYS A 308 -5.43 -30.56 11.17
N MET A 309 -4.21 -30.02 11.15
CA MET A 309 -3.56 -29.47 9.96
C MET A 309 -2.04 -29.63 10.09
N ASN A 310 -1.34 -29.53 8.94
CA ASN A 310 0.11 -29.61 8.93
C ASN A 310 0.73 -28.47 9.75
N GLN A 311 1.65 -28.81 10.65
CA GLN A 311 2.34 -27.85 11.52
C GLN A 311 2.95 -26.66 10.73
N LYS A 312 3.48 -26.90 9.53
CA LYS A 312 4.09 -25.88 8.67
C LYS A 312 3.09 -24.78 8.25
N ASN A 313 1.79 -25.09 8.27
CA ASN A 313 0.72 -24.17 7.91
C ASN A 313 0.08 -23.48 9.13
N ILE A 314 0.59 -23.75 10.34
CA ILE A 314 0.05 -23.20 11.58
C ILE A 314 0.85 -21.98 11.98
N ASP A 315 0.27 -20.79 11.84
CA ASP A 315 0.81 -19.53 12.39
C ASP A 315 0.23 -19.29 13.79
N LEU A 316 1.00 -19.67 14.82
CA LEU A 316 0.60 -19.50 16.23
C LEU A 316 0.49 -18.02 16.64
N ARG A 317 1.15 -17.08 15.96
CA ARG A 317 1.04 -15.65 16.27
C ARG A 317 -0.36 -15.10 16.03
N THR A 318 -1.10 -15.72 15.12
CA THR A 318 -2.48 -15.33 14.76
C THR A 318 -3.52 -16.29 15.32
N ALA A 319 -3.09 -17.38 15.97
CA ALA A 319 -3.97 -18.38 16.55
C ALA A 319 -4.78 -17.80 17.72
N LYS A 320 -5.95 -18.43 17.96
CA LYS A 320 -6.80 -18.18 19.13
C LYS A 320 -6.83 -19.42 19.99
N ILE A 321 -6.70 -19.24 21.30
CA ILE A 321 -6.77 -20.31 22.30
C ILE A 321 -7.93 -19.99 23.24
N LYS A 322 -8.89 -20.90 23.31
CA LYS A 322 -10.05 -20.83 24.23
C LYS A 322 -10.00 -22.00 25.21
N ILE A 323 -10.12 -21.69 26.47
CA ILE A 323 -10.35 -22.68 27.54
C ILE A 323 -11.86 -22.63 27.88
N SER A 324 -12.49 -23.80 27.96
CA SER A 324 -13.94 -23.93 28.23
C SER A 324 -14.22 -25.23 28.95
N ASP A 325 -15.44 -25.37 29.38
CA ASP A 325 -16.03 -26.57 29.99
C ASP A 325 -15.28 -27.06 31.27
N ALA A 326 -14.50 -26.16 31.89
CA ALA A 326 -13.68 -26.48 33.05
C ALA A 326 -14.42 -26.12 34.36
N ASN A 327 -14.50 -27.05 35.31
CA ASN A 327 -15.08 -26.83 36.64
C ASN A 327 -14.03 -27.13 37.72
N ALA A 328 -13.83 -26.21 38.67
CA ALA A 328 -12.93 -26.43 39.78
C ALA A 328 -13.58 -27.25 40.86
N ASN A 329 -12.87 -28.24 41.39
CA ASN A 329 -13.22 -28.93 42.61
C ASN A 329 -12.34 -28.40 43.72
N SER A 330 -12.96 -27.84 44.76
CA SER A 330 -12.23 -27.22 45.89
C SER A 330 -12.52 -28.01 47.18
N GLU A 331 -11.53 -28.06 48.01
CA GLU A 331 -11.60 -28.49 49.43
C GLU A 331 -11.54 -27.24 50.30
N LEU A 332 -12.41 -27.22 51.34
CA LEU A 332 -12.42 -26.13 52.35
C LEU A 332 -11.23 -26.23 53.29
#